data_b6be7ff39220dafaf47f6e9bbc8b56e4
#
_entry.id   b6be7ff39220dafaf47f6e9bbc8b56e4
#
_cell.length_a   1.000
_cell.length_b   1.000
_cell.length_c   1.000
_cell.angle_alpha   90.00
_cell.angle_beta   90.00
_cell.angle_gamma   90.00
#
_symmetry.space_group_name_H-M   'P 1'
#
loop_
_entity.id
_entity.type
_entity.pdbx_description
1 polymer ?
#
loop_
_entity_poly.entity_id
_entity_poly.type
_entity_poly.pdbx_seq_one_letter_code
_entity_poly.pdbx_strand_id
1 'polypeptide(L)'
;MQRPVALALELHRHGASFVVVGSAAAALRGEPARPADLDVVVHPDDAGDFVSAVRALGGDLGLPQLRRCRDVHVDTAWGPLDVFLAAYPVDVPVRVGERALRVAT
;
A
#
# COMPACT_ATOMS: atom_id res chain seq x y z
N MET A 1 -6.92 11.32 10.94
CA MET A 1 -6.04 10.31 10.32
C MET A 1 -5.53 10.82 8.99
N GLN A 2 -4.23 10.61 8.71
CA GLN A 2 -3.64 10.98 7.43
C GLN A 2 -4.23 10.13 6.29
N ARG A 3 -4.44 10.74 5.12
CA ARG A 3 -5.07 10.05 3.98
C ARG A 3 -4.33 8.80 3.52
N PRO A 4 -2.98 8.80 3.42
CA PRO A 4 -2.25 7.57 3.05
C PRO A 4 -2.46 6.43 4.03
N VAL A 5 -2.57 6.71 5.32
CA VAL A 5 -2.85 5.68 6.34
C VAL A 5 -4.27 5.15 6.16
N ALA A 6 -5.25 6.01 5.89
CA ALA A 6 -6.63 5.60 5.63
C ALA A 6 -6.71 4.71 4.38
N LEU A 7 -5.97 5.05 3.32
CA LEU A 7 -5.90 4.22 2.11
C LEU A 7 -5.31 2.84 2.43
N ALA A 8 -4.23 2.77 3.20
CA ALA A 8 -3.62 1.50 3.60
C ALA A 8 -4.61 0.62 4.37
N LEU A 9 -5.38 1.19 5.29
CA LEU A 9 -6.42 0.45 6.02
C LEU A 9 -7.51 -0.06 5.08
N GLU A 10 -7.94 0.72 4.10
CA GLU A 10 -8.95 0.29 3.14
C GLU A 10 -8.44 -0.82 2.22
N LEU A 11 -7.20 -0.75 1.75
CA LEU A 11 -6.59 -1.84 0.99
C LEU A 11 -6.54 -3.13 1.82
N HIS A 12 -6.12 -3.02 3.07
CA HIS A 12 -6.06 -4.16 3.99
C HIS A 12 -7.46 -4.75 4.22
N ARG A 13 -8.46 -3.90 4.41
CA ARG A 13 -9.85 -4.32 4.61
C ARG A 13 -10.40 -5.09 3.39
N HIS A 14 -9.95 -4.75 2.19
CA HIS A 14 -10.32 -5.44 0.96
C HIS A 14 -9.47 -6.67 0.65
N GLY A 15 -8.66 -7.13 1.60
CA GLY A 15 -7.92 -8.40 1.48
C GLY A 15 -6.57 -8.29 0.79
N ALA A 16 -6.06 -7.08 0.57
CA ALA A 16 -4.73 -6.90 -0.02
C ALA A 16 -3.62 -7.24 0.97
N SER A 17 -2.58 -7.90 0.47
CA SER A 17 -1.32 -8.11 1.19
C SER A 17 -0.26 -7.19 0.62
N PHE A 18 0.42 -6.44 1.47
CA PHE A 18 1.44 -5.46 1.09
C PHE A 18 2.25 -5.03 2.30
N VAL A 19 3.39 -4.40 2.04
CA VAL A 19 4.21 -3.75 3.06
C VAL A 19 4.27 -2.25 2.76
N VAL A 20 3.92 -1.42 3.74
CA VAL A 20 4.02 0.04 3.61
C VAL A 20 5.48 0.45 3.69
N VAL A 21 5.92 1.27 2.74
CA VAL A 21 7.29 1.80 2.67
C VAL A 21 7.27 3.33 2.58
N GLY A 22 8.43 3.95 2.50
CA GLY A 22 8.55 5.39 2.29
C GLY A 22 8.06 6.24 3.45
N SER A 23 7.56 7.43 3.14
CA SER A 23 7.15 8.41 4.16
C SER A 23 5.93 7.98 4.97
N ALA A 24 5.02 7.19 4.39
CA ALA A 24 3.90 6.64 5.14
C ALA A 24 4.37 5.62 6.19
N ALA A 25 5.39 4.80 5.85
CA ALA A 25 6.01 3.90 6.82
C ALA A 25 6.66 4.68 7.97
N ALA A 26 7.40 5.74 7.65
CA ALA A 26 8.00 6.61 8.66
C ALA A 26 6.94 7.19 9.61
N ALA A 27 5.83 7.70 9.07
CA ALA A 27 4.73 8.23 9.86
C ALA A 27 4.12 7.15 10.77
N LEU A 28 3.92 5.94 10.25
CA LEU A 28 3.37 4.83 11.02
C LEU A 28 4.31 4.36 12.14
N ARG A 29 5.62 4.51 11.97
CA ARG A 29 6.60 4.23 13.03
C ARG A 29 6.70 5.35 14.07
N GLY A 30 5.92 6.43 13.94
CA GLY A 30 5.92 7.54 14.88
C GLY A 30 6.95 8.62 14.56
N GLU A 31 7.61 8.58 13.41
CA GLU A 31 8.55 9.61 12.98
C GLU A 31 7.79 10.85 12.47
N PRO A 32 8.39 12.05 12.54
CA PRO A 32 7.72 13.28 12.08
C PRO A 32 7.70 13.36 10.56
N ALA A 33 6.82 12.61 9.93
CA ALA A 33 6.63 12.58 8.48
C ALA A 33 5.18 12.92 8.14
N ARG A 34 4.99 13.60 7.00
CA ARG A 34 3.66 13.95 6.46
C ARG A 34 3.56 13.43 5.03
N PRO A 35 3.23 12.15 4.84
CA PRO A 35 3.16 11.57 3.52
C PRO A 35 2.03 12.17 2.69
N ALA A 36 2.30 12.51 1.43
CA ALA A 36 1.29 12.89 0.46
C ALA A 36 0.69 11.65 -0.22
N ASP A 37 1.52 10.65 -0.47
CA ASP A 37 1.18 9.43 -1.18
C ASP A 37 1.38 8.23 -0.27
N LEU A 38 0.68 7.13 -0.57
CA LEU A 38 0.95 5.83 0.02
C LEU A 38 1.89 5.06 -0.91
N ASP A 39 3.07 4.67 -0.40
CA ASP A 39 4.01 3.81 -1.11
C ASP A 39 3.95 2.41 -0.52
N VAL A 40 3.74 1.39 -1.36
CA VAL A 40 3.66 0.01 -0.92
C VAL A 40 4.50 -0.90 -1.81
N VAL A 41 5.04 -1.96 -1.20
CA VAL A 41 5.65 -3.09 -1.91
C VAL A 41 4.65 -4.23 -1.91
N VAL A 42 4.45 -4.84 -3.07
CA VAL A 42 3.58 -6.00 -3.27
C VAL A 42 4.41 -7.12 -3.85
N HIS A 43 4.43 -8.27 -3.19
CA HIS A 43 5.08 -9.46 -3.73
C HIS A 43 4.31 -9.94 -4.96
N PRO A 44 5.00 -10.45 -6.01
CA PRO A 44 4.34 -10.95 -7.22
C PRO A 44 3.22 -11.96 -6.96
N ASP A 45 3.36 -12.81 -5.94
CA ASP A 45 2.35 -13.80 -5.59
C ASP A 45 1.07 -13.18 -5.03
N ASP A 46 1.14 -11.96 -4.50
CA ASP A 46 0.01 -11.24 -3.92
C ASP A 46 -0.58 -10.19 -4.87
N ALA A 47 -0.03 -10.07 -6.07
CA ALA A 47 -0.40 -9.02 -7.02
C ALA A 47 -1.86 -9.08 -7.47
N GLY A 48 -2.41 -10.28 -7.65
CA GLY A 48 -3.80 -10.46 -8.09
C GLY A 48 -4.79 -9.90 -7.07
N ASP A 49 -4.65 -10.28 -5.81
CA ASP A 49 -5.53 -9.78 -4.74
C ASP A 49 -5.35 -8.28 -4.52
N PHE A 50 -4.13 -7.80 -4.67
CA PHE A 50 -3.84 -6.37 -4.54
C PHE A 50 -4.54 -5.55 -5.64
N VAL A 51 -4.44 -5.98 -6.89
CA VAL A 51 -5.11 -5.34 -8.02
C VAL A 51 -6.63 -5.29 -7.79
N SER A 52 -7.21 -6.39 -7.32
CA SER A 52 -8.66 -6.44 -7.02
C SER A 52 -9.04 -5.42 -5.96
N ALA A 53 -8.25 -5.28 -4.90
CA ALA A 53 -8.50 -4.30 -3.84
C ALA A 53 -8.40 -2.86 -4.37
N VAL A 54 -7.38 -2.56 -5.17
CA VAL A 54 -7.21 -1.22 -5.77
C VAL A 54 -8.39 -0.87 -6.66
N ARG A 55 -8.85 -1.81 -7.48
CA ARG A 55 -10.00 -1.58 -8.36
C ARG A 55 -11.28 -1.36 -7.56
N ALA A 56 -11.47 -2.07 -6.45
CA ALA A 56 -12.60 -1.85 -5.55
C ALA A 56 -12.61 -0.44 -4.95
N LEU A 57 -11.44 0.19 -4.83
CA LEU A 57 -11.29 1.55 -4.34
C LEU A 57 -11.25 2.61 -5.46
N GLY A 58 -11.62 2.24 -6.67
CA GLY A 58 -11.72 3.15 -7.81
C GLY A 58 -10.42 3.39 -8.55
N GLY A 59 -9.36 2.64 -8.27
CA GLY A 59 -8.10 2.77 -8.98
C GLY A 59 -8.11 2.01 -10.30
N ASP A 60 -7.48 2.61 -11.31
CA ASP A 60 -7.30 1.98 -12.62
C ASP A 60 -5.94 1.28 -12.65
N LEU A 61 -5.94 0.02 -12.29
CA LEU A 61 -4.74 -0.81 -12.24
C LEU A 61 -5.05 -2.18 -12.83
N GLY A 62 -4.23 -2.61 -13.80
CA GLY A 62 -4.32 -3.93 -14.37
C GLY A 62 -3.16 -4.81 -13.92
N LEU A 63 -3.41 -6.11 -13.76
CA LEU A 63 -2.35 -7.06 -13.39
C LEU A 63 -1.25 -7.15 -14.44
N PRO A 64 -1.54 -7.21 -15.77
CA PRO A 64 -0.48 -7.18 -16.78
C PRO A 64 0.38 -5.93 -16.71
N GLN A 65 -0.23 -4.77 -16.47
CA GLN A 65 0.48 -3.50 -16.32
C GLN A 65 1.44 -3.54 -15.14
N LEU A 66 0.96 -3.99 -13.97
CA LEU A 66 1.78 -4.09 -12.77
C LEU A 66 2.96 -5.04 -12.96
N ARG A 67 2.73 -6.19 -13.59
CA ARG A 67 3.80 -7.17 -13.88
C ARG A 67 4.84 -6.63 -14.84
N ARG A 68 4.42 -5.85 -15.85
CA ARG A 68 5.32 -5.29 -16.86
C ARG A 68 6.12 -4.10 -16.33
N CYS A 69 5.44 -3.17 -15.66
CA CYS A 69 6.05 -1.91 -15.22
C CYS A 69 6.76 -2.02 -13.88
N ARG A 70 6.27 -2.85 -12.97
CA ARG A 70 6.80 -3.13 -11.63
C ARG A 70 6.84 -1.93 -10.68
N ASP A 71 6.55 -0.75 -11.16
CA ASP A 71 6.47 0.51 -10.42
C ASP A 71 5.37 1.33 -11.10
N VAL A 72 4.22 1.46 -10.45
CA VAL A 72 3.03 2.07 -11.03
C VAL A 72 2.42 3.06 -10.05
N HIS A 73 2.12 4.26 -10.54
CA HIS A 73 1.33 5.25 -9.82
C HIS A 73 -0.14 5.09 -10.18
N VAL A 74 -1.02 5.09 -9.17
CA VAL A 74 -2.46 4.93 -9.34
C VAL A 74 -3.19 5.93 -8.44
N ASP A 75 -4.16 6.64 -9.00
CA ASP A 75 -5.08 7.45 -8.19
C ASP A 75 -6.28 6.60 -7.80
N THR A 76 -6.65 6.65 -6.53
CA THR A 76 -7.82 5.98 -5.99
C THR A 76 -8.79 7.00 -5.39
N ALA A 77 -10.00 6.57 -5.07
CA ALA A 77 -10.96 7.41 -4.36
C ALA A 77 -10.45 7.83 -2.97
N TRP A 78 -9.46 7.14 -2.43
CA TRP A 78 -8.86 7.39 -1.12
C TRP A 78 -7.51 8.10 -1.21
N GLY A 79 -7.06 8.49 -2.39
CA GLY A 79 -5.83 9.22 -2.63
C GLY A 79 -4.82 8.49 -3.51
N PRO A 80 -3.65 9.13 -3.73
CA PRO A 80 -2.62 8.58 -4.62
C PRO A 80 -1.86 7.42 -3.98
N LEU A 81 -1.49 6.46 -4.83
CA LEU A 81 -0.83 5.21 -4.45
C LEU A 81 0.31 4.92 -5.42
N ASP A 82 1.49 4.61 -4.87
CA ASP A 82 2.62 4.10 -5.64
C ASP A 82 2.85 2.63 -5.27
N VAL A 83 2.84 1.76 -6.26
CA VAL A 83 2.96 0.30 -6.09
C VAL A 83 4.26 -0.18 -6.68
N PHE A 84 5.08 -0.85 -5.87
CA PHE A 84 6.33 -1.47 -6.29
C PHE A 84 6.19 -2.99 -6.19
N LEU A 85 6.33 -3.68 -7.31
CA LEU A 85 6.26 -5.15 -7.36
C LEU A 85 7.65 -5.71 -7.08
N ALA A 86 7.83 -6.32 -5.91
CA ALA A 86 9.12 -6.85 -5.46
C ALA A 86 8.93 -7.81 -4.28
N ALA A 87 10.01 -8.49 -3.90
CA ALA A 87 10.02 -9.24 -2.65
C ALA A 87 9.81 -8.28 -1.46
N TYR A 88 9.12 -8.76 -0.42
CA TYR A 88 8.86 -7.92 0.74
C TYR A 88 10.15 -7.55 1.48
N PRO A 89 10.31 -6.27 1.84
CA PRO A 89 11.39 -5.87 2.76
C PRO A 89 11.11 -6.38 4.17
N VAL A 90 12.11 -6.28 5.04
CA VAL A 90 11.92 -6.53 6.46
C VAL A 90 10.85 -5.58 6.98
N ASP A 91 9.86 -6.12 7.69
CA ASP A 91 8.74 -5.36 8.18
C ASP A 91 8.36 -5.71 9.62
N VAL A 92 7.61 -4.82 10.25
CA VAL A 92 7.04 -5.02 11.58
C VAL A 92 5.55 -4.70 11.53
N PRO A 93 4.72 -5.34 12.37
CA PRO A 93 3.32 -4.97 12.47
C PRO A 93 3.17 -3.66 13.25
N VAL A 94 2.36 -2.76 12.71
CA VAL A 94 1.98 -1.52 13.40
C VAL A 94 0.46 -1.49 13.50
N ARG A 95 -0.05 -1.40 14.74
CA ARG A 95 -1.49 -1.35 14.94
C ARG A 95 -2.04 0.04 14.66
N VAL A 96 -3.11 0.06 13.86
CA VAL A 96 -3.92 1.25 13.62
C VAL A 96 -5.38 0.85 13.85
N GLY A 97 -5.93 1.28 14.97
CA GLY A 97 -7.22 0.78 15.40
C GLY A 97 -7.17 -0.71 15.70
N GLU A 98 -8.05 -1.47 15.08
CA GLU A 98 -8.13 -2.94 15.26
C GLU A 98 -7.29 -3.71 14.25
N ARG A 99 -6.66 -3.03 13.29
CA ARG A 99 -5.89 -3.66 12.23
C ARG A 99 -4.40 -3.51 12.48
N ALA A 100 -3.63 -4.48 12.02
CA ALA A 100 -2.18 -4.42 12.00
C ALA A 100 -1.71 -4.29 10.55
N LEU A 101 -1.00 -3.21 10.25
CA LEU A 101 -0.37 -3.00 8.94
C LEU A 101 1.07 -3.46 9.00
N ARG A 102 1.55 -4.08 7.92
CA ARG A 102 2.97 -4.44 7.77
C ARG A 102 3.72 -3.19 7.29
N VAL A 103 4.73 -2.79 8.05
CA VAL A 103 5.45 -1.53 7.83
C VAL A 103 6.94 -1.82 7.75
N ALA A 104 7.61 -1.34 6.71
CA ALA A 104 9.05 -1.50 6.55
C ALA A 104 9.80 -0.86 7.72
N THR A 105 10.86 -1.52 8.14
CA THR A 105 11.73 -1.03 9.23
C THR A 105 12.72 0.01 8.73
#